data_6a4cc4d4873671563a66ec159a1cd5a7
#
_entry.id   6a4cc4d4873671563a66ec159a1cd5a7
#
_cell.length_a   1.000
_cell.length_b   1.000
_cell.length_c   1.000
_cell.angle_alpha   90.00
_cell.angle_beta   90.00
_cell.angle_gamma   90.00
#
_symmetry.space_group_name_H-M   'P 1'
#
loop_
_entity.id
_entity.type
_entity.pdbx_description
1 polymer ?
#
loop_
_entity_poly.entity_id
_entity_poly.type
_entity_poly.pdbx_seq_one_letter_code
_entity_poly.pdbx_strand_id
1 'polypeptide(L)'
;MARLLQFLALALASLALMTRPALAQQILRDAETEAFMADMSAPLVKAAGMAPNNVQVLVINDPEINAFVAGGQYVWVHSGLIAQADNVNQLQGVVAHELGHIEGGHIIRSGEGIKDATSVTLLSLVLGAAAIAAGGAEAGMGIMGLGQQAAMSRF
;
A
#
# COMPACT_ATOMS: atom_id res chain seq x y z
N MET A 1 -8.38 4.28 -43.70
CA MET A 1 -9.00 3.07 -43.08
C MET A 1 -7.95 2.16 -42.42
N ALA A 2 -6.89 1.72 -43.10
CA ALA A 2 -5.89 0.80 -42.55
C ALA A 2 -5.19 1.32 -41.27
N ARG A 3 -4.78 2.59 -41.24
CA ARG A 3 -4.15 3.21 -40.04
C ARG A 3 -5.10 3.26 -38.84
N LEU A 4 -6.37 3.53 -39.05
CA LEU A 4 -7.37 3.56 -37.96
C LEU A 4 -7.55 2.16 -37.36
N LEU A 5 -7.61 1.13 -38.18
CA LEU A 5 -7.67 -0.27 -37.75
C LEU A 5 -6.42 -0.69 -36.97
N GLN A 6 -5.25 -0.23 -37.37
CA GLN A 6 -3.99 -0.48 -36.64
C GLN A 6 -3.97 0.18 -35.27
N PHE A 7 -4.43 1.44 -35.15
CA PHE A 7 -4.54 2.10 -33.85
C PHE A 7 -5.56 1.44 -32.94
N LEU A 8 -6.70 1.00 -33.51
CA LEU A 8 -7.73 0.29 -32.75
C LEU A 8 -7.21 -1.07 -32.24
N ALA A 9 -6.48 -1.79 -33.07
CA ALA A 9 -5.88 -3.07 -32.70
C ALA A 9 -4.81 -2.91 -31.62
N LEU A 10 -3.95 -1.88 -31.72
CA LEU A 10 -2.96 -1.56 -30.70
C LEU A 10 -3.60 -1.15 -29.36
N ALA A 11 -4.67 -0.36 -29.41
CA ALA A 11 -5.40 0.04 -28.21
C ALA A 11 -6.09 -1.15 -27.53
N LEU A 12 -6.69 -2.05 -28.31
CA LEU A 12 -7.27 -3.29 -27.80
C LEU A 12 -6.22 -4.25 -27.23
N ALA A 13 -5.07 -4.36 -27.87
CA ALA A 13 -3.96 -5.19 -27.38
C ALA A 13 -3.37 -4.62 -26.07
N SER A 14 -3.24 -3.30 -25.95
CA SER A 14 -2.77 -2.68 -24.70
C SER A 14 -3.79 -2.82 -23.57
N LEU A 15 -5.08 -2.73 -23.87
CA LEU A 15 -6.12 -2.95 -22.88
C LEU A 15 -6.17 -4.42 -22.41
N ALA A 16 -5.97 -5.37 -23.30
CA ALA A 16 -5.91 -6.80 -22.97
C ALA A 16 -4.66 -7.15 -22.10
N LEU A 17 -3.55 -6.44 -22.29
CA LEU A 17 -2.35 -6.60 -21.47
C LEU A 17 -2.53 -6.04 -20.03
N MET A 18 -3.48 -5.14 -19.83
CA MET A 18 -3.78 -4.58 -18.50
C MET A 18 -4.74 -5.43 -17.66
N THR A 19 -5.42 -6.41 -18.26
CA THR A 19 -6.29 -7.35 -17.55
C THR A 19 -5.47 -8.50 -16.95
N ARG A 20 -4.50 -8.21 -16.08
CA ARG A 20 -3.93 -9.26 -15.22
C ARG A 20 -4.97 -9.61 -14.18
N PRO A 21 -5.28 -10.93 -13.96
CA PRO A 21 -6.07 -11.30 -12.81
C PRO A 21 -5.34 -10.79 -11.56
N ALA A 22 -5.96 -9.89 -10.82
CA ALA A 22 -5.51 -9.57 -9.49
C ALA A 22 -5.67 -10.87 -8.69
N LEU A 23 -4.55 -11.50 -8.34
CA LEU A 23 -4.57 -12.58 -7.35
C LEU A 23 -5.02 -11.92 -6.06
N ALA A 24 -6.28 -12.08 -5.73
CA ALA A 24 -6.81 -11.61 -4.46
C ALA A 24 -6.03 -12.33 -3.37
N GLN A 25 -5.26 -11.58 -2.59
CA GLN A 25 -4.58 -12.12 -1.43
C GLN A 25 -5.62 -12.74 -0.52
N GLN A 26 -5.53 -14.05 -0.30
CA GLN A 26 -6.47 -14.78 0.55
C GLN A 26 -6.05 -14.60 2.01
N ILE A 27 -6.95 -14.04 2.80
CA ILE A 27 -6.78 -14.03 4.26
C ILE A 27 -6.98 -15.47 4.74
N LEU A 28 -6.01 -15.99 5.48
CA LEU A 28 -6.13 -17.28 6.14
C LEU A 28 -7.02 -17.12 7.37
N ARG A 29 -8.24 -17.63 7.27
CA ARG A 29 -9.25 -17.61 8.33
C ARG A 29 -9.37 -18.99 8.95
N ASP A 30 -8.39 -19.33 9.78
CA ASP A 30 -8.33 -20.56 10.55
C ASP A 30 -8.29 -20.24 12.04
N ALA A 31 -9.17 -20.86 12.81
CA ALA A 31 -9.36 -20.53 14.23
C ALA A 31 -8.12 -20.81 15.08
N GLU A 32 -7.33 -21.84 14.75
CA GLU A 32 -6.09 -22.15 15.48
C GLU A 32 -5.01 -21.10 15.18
N THR A 33 -4.87 -20.73 13.91
CA THR A 33 -3.94 -19.69 13.48
C THR A 33 -4.31 -18.33 14.08
N GLU A 34 -5.60 -17.97 14.06
CA GLU A 34 -6.07 -16.71 14.66
C GLU A 34 -5.81 -16.69 16.18
N ALA A 35 -6.10 -17.79 16.90
CA ALA A 35 -5.84 -17.89 18.32
C ALA A 35 -4.33 -17.82 18.64
N PHE A 36 -3.50 -18.52 17.88
CA PHE A 36 -2.05 -18.45 18.02
C PHE A 36 -1.51 -17.04 17.83
N MET A 37 -1.95 -16.33 16.78
CA MET A 37 -1.52 -14.97 16.52
C MET A 37 -1.98 -14.00 17.61
N ALA A 38 -3.20 -14.18 18.13
CA ALA A 38 -3.72 -13.40 19.23
C ALA A 38 -2.92 -13.62 20.52
N ASP A 39 -2.67 -14.86 20.91
CA ASP A 39 -1.93 -15.22 22.12
C ASP A 39 -0.46 -14.73 22.04
N MET A 40 0.19 -14.93 20.90
CA MET A 40 1.56 -14.52 20.64
C MET A 40 1.72 -13.00 20.72
N SER A 41 0.74 -12.23 20.20
CA SER A 41 0.80 -10.77 20.13
C SER A 41 0.29 -10.08 21.39
N ALA A 42 -0.54 -10.72 22.21
CA ALA A 42 -1.15 -10.10 23.39
C ALA A 42 -0.16 -9.42 24.35
N PRO A 43 0.99 -10.04 24.72
CA PRO A 43 1.97 -9.38 25.58
C PRO A 43 2.60 -8.15 24.92
N LEU A 44 2.78 -8.15 23.59
CA LEU A 44 3.35 -7.05 22.83
C LEU A 44 2.38 -5.87 22.76
N VAL A 45 1.11 -6.14 22.46
CA VAL A 45 0.01 -5.14 22.45
C VAL A 45 -0.10 -4.45 23.80
N LYS A 46 -0.03 -5.25 24.89
CA LYS A 46 -0.03 -4.71 26.26
C LYS A 46 1.20 -3.87 26.55
N ALA A 47 2.39 -4.31 26.13
CA ALA A 47 3.64 -3.56 26.33
C ALA A 47 3.65 -2.23 25.57
N ALA A 48 2.99 -2.19 24.39
CA ALA A 48 2.80 -0.97 23.61
C ALA A 48 1.69 -0.05 24.18
N GLY A 49 1.11 -0.36 25.36
CA GLY A 49 0.08 0.45 25.98
C GLY A 49 -1.28 0.42 25.28
N MET A 50 -1.48 -0.50 24.34
CA MET A 50 -2.70 -0.62 23.56
C MET A 50 -3.70 -1.54 24.25
N ALA A 51 -5.01 -1.29 24.03
CA ALA A 51 -6.04 -2.20 24.53
C ALA A 51 -6.00 -3.52 23.73
N PRO A 52 -6.17 -4.68 24.39
CA PRO A 52 -6.00 -6.00 23.76
C PRO A 52 -6.85 -6.24 22.50
N ASN A 53 -8.03 -5.64 22.42
CA ASN A 53 -8.95 -5.82 21.29
C ASN A 53 -8.79 -4.76 20.19
N ASN A 54 -7.87 -3.82 20.36
CA ASN A 54 -7.68 -2.75 19.38
C ASN A 54 -6.78 -3.16 18.22
N VAL A 55 -5.94 -4.17 18.41
CA VAL A 55 -5.03 -4.67 17.37
C VAL A 55 -5.38 -6.11 17.03
N GLN A 56 -5.48 -6.39 15.75
CA GLN A 56 -5.66 -7.75 15.24
C GLN A 56 -4.47 -8.10 14.34
N VAL A 57 -3.88 -9.28 14.56
CA VAL A 57 -2.84 -9.84 13.70
C VAL A 57 -3.50 -10.86 12.78
N LEU A 58 -3.45 -10.59 11.48
CA LEU A 58 -4.10 -11.40 10.44
C LEU A 58 -3.05 -11.99 9.51
N VAL A 59 -3.29 -13.21 9.04
CA VAL A 59 -2.38 -13.90 8.12
C VAL A 59 -2.91 -13.83 6.69
N ILE A 60 -2.03 -13.45 5.77
CA ILE A 60 -2.30 -13.47 4.32
C ILE A 60 -1.56 -14.68 3.72
N ASN A 61 -2.25 -15.44 2.88
CA ASN A 61 -1.64 -16.52 2.10
C ASN A 61 -0.80 -15.93 0.96
N ASP A 62 0.44 -15.60 1.29
CA ASP A 62 1.41 -15.03 0.35
C ASP A 62 2.79 -15.58 0.72
N PRO A 63 3.56 -16.14 -0.24
CA PRO A 63 4.88 -16.72 0.01
C PRO A 63 5.98 -15.66 0.26
N GLU A 64 5.70 -14.39 0.11
CA GLU A 64 6.64 -13.31 0.38
C GLU A 64 6.96 -13.23 1.88
N ILE A 65 8.20 -12.87 2.21
CA ILE A 65 8.63 -12.60 3.60
C ILE A 65 8.31 -11.15 3.92
N ASN A 66 7.11 -10.91 4.44
CA ASN A 66 6.64 -9.55 4.69
C ASN A 66 5.64 -9.48 5.85
N ALA A 67 5.58 -8.32 6.49
CA ALA A 67 4.49 -7.90 7.37
C ALA A 67 4.30 -6.39 7.23
N PHE A 68 3.09 -5.92 7.49
CA PHE A 68 2.78 -4.49 7.39
C PHE A 68 1.51 -4.15 8.18
N VAL A 69 1.36 -2.88 8.52
CA VAL A 69 0.12 -2.37 9.11
C VAL A 69 -0.73 -1.66 8.05
N ALA A 70 -2.02 -1.98 8.01
CA ALA A 70 -2.99 -1.32 7.15
C ALA A 70 -4.39 -1.36 7.77
N GLY A 71 -5.27 -0.46 7.33
CA GLY A 71 -6.68 -0.45 7.76
C GLY A 71 -6.88 -0.05 9.23
N GLY A 72 -5.98 0.77 9.77
CA GLY A 72 -6.05 1.26 11.15
C GLY A 72 -5.16 0.47 12.09
N GLN A 73 -5.67 -0.57 12.74
CA GLN A 73 -4.95 -1.34 13.76
C GLN A 73 -4.86 -2.84 13.40
N TYR A 74 -4.74 -3.14 12.11
CA TYR A 74 -4.51 -4.50 11.63
C TYR A 74 -3.04 -4.68 11.26
N VAL A 75 -2.39 -5.67 11.87
CA VAL A 75 -1.06 -6.15 11.48
C VAL A 75 -1.26 -7.33 10.53
N TRP A 76 -0.80 -7.19 9.32
CA TRP A 76 -0.87 -8.20 8.26
C TRP A 76 0.45 -8.95 8.20
N VAL A 77 0.42 -10.25 8.32
CA VAL A 77 1.59 -11.13 8.29
C VAL A 77 1.45 -12.08 7.11
N HIS A 78 2.43 -12.10 6.23
CA HIS A 78 2.46 -13.05 5.12
C HIS A 78 2.83 -14.46 5.61
N SER A 79 2.21 -15.49 5.03
CA SER A 79 2.51 -16.89 5.36
C SER A 79 3.97 -17.25 5.09
N GLY A 80 4.62 -16.62 4.11
CA GLY A 80 6.04 -16.77 3.83
C GLY A 80 6.94 -16.35 4.99
N LEU A 81 6.58 -15.28 5.72
CA LEU A 81 7.30 -14.86 6.92
C LEU A 81 7.19 -15.91 8.03
N ILE A 82 6.00 -16.48 8.22
CA ILE A 82 5.78 -17.55 9.22
C ILE A 82 6.60 -18.80 8.88
N ALA A 83 6.58 -19.19 7.60
CA ALA A 83 7.32 -20.37 7.13
C ALA A 83 8.84 -20.20 7.23
N GLN A 84 9.35 -18.96 7.16
CA GLN A 84 10.79 -18.66 7.23
C GLN A 84 11.28 -18.41 8.66
N ALA A 85 10.39 -18.12 9.60
CA ALA A 85 10.76 -17.87 10.99
C ALA A 85 11.22 -19.16 11.67
N ASP A 86 12.41 -19.15 12.26
CA ASP A 86 12.97 -20.30 13.00
C ASP A 86 12.27 -20.53 14.34
N ASN A 87 11.66 -19.48 14.90
CA ASN A 87 11.00 -19.54 16.20
C ASN A 87 10.01 -18.36 16.36
N VAL A 88 9.15 -18.47 17.36
CA VAL A 88 8.10 -17.50 17.65
C VAL A 88 8.66 -16.12 18.03
N ASN A 89 9.87 -16.03 18.61
CA ASN A 89 10.45 -14.75 19.00
C ASN A 89 10.80 -13.87 17.80
N GLN A 90 11.17 -14.48 16.66
CA GLN A 90 11.39 -13.74 15.41
C GLN A 90 10.09 -13.12 14.92
N LEU A 91 8.98 -13.87 14.94
CA LEU A 91 7.65 -13.37 14.63
C LEU A 91 7.22 -12.25 15.58
N GLN A 92 7.44 -12.45 16.89
CA GLN A 92 7.17 -11.41 17.89
C GLN A 92 7.97 -10.14 17.64
N GLY A 93 9.23 -10.25 17.23
CA GLY A 93 10.05 -9.09 16.88
C GLY A 93 9.48 -8.28 15.72
N VAL A 94 9.01 -8.97 14.67
CA VAL A 94 8.36 -8.31 13.53
C VAL A 94 7.03 -7.66 13.94
N VAL A 95 6.18 -8.39 14.68
CA VAL A 95 4.91 -7.83 15.16
C VAL A 95 5.13 -6.63 16.07
N ALA A 96 6.14 -6.67 16.95
CA ALA A 96 6.49 -5.53 17.81
C ALA A 96 6.93 -4.31 16.98
N HIS A 97 7.66 -4.52 15.89
CA HIS A 97 8.02 -3.46 14.95
C HIS A 97 6.78 -2.82 14.31
N GLU A 98 5.85 -3.63 13.85
CA GLU A 98 4.59 -3.16 13.24
C GLU A 98 3.71 -2.42 14.25
N LEU A 99 3.67 -2.88 15.51
CA LEU A 99 2.97 -2.17 16.59
C LEU A 99 3.59 -0.78 16.85
N GLY A 100 4.90 -0.65 16.72
CA GLY A 100 5.58 0.65 16.78
C GLY A 100 5.11 1.61 15.69
N HIS A 101 4.80 1.12 14.49
CA HIS A 101 4.19 1.94 13.43
C HIS A 101 2.78 2.40 13.76
N ILE A 102 1.98 1.58 14.44
CA ILE A 102 0.64 1.96 14.92
C ILE A 102 0.77 3.06 16.00
N GLU A 103 1.60 2.83 17.02
CA GLU A 103 1.82 3.77 18.13
C GLU A 103 2.37 5.11 17.63
N GLY A 104 3.34 5.08 16.74
CA GLY A 104 3.93 6.27 16.12
C GLY A 104 2.97 7.05 15.20
N GLY A 105 1.79 6.51 14.89
CA GLY A 105 0.82 7.11 13.99
C GLY A 105 1.33 7.22 12.54
N HIS A 106 2.30 6.40 12.15
CA HIS A 106 2.93 6.47 10.82
C HIS A 106 1.93 6.20 9.70
N ILE A 107 0.92 5.36 9.95
CA ILE A 107 -0.12 5.03 8.96
C ILE A 107 -1.05 6.21 8.70
N ILE A 108 -1.42 6.94 9.75
CA ILE A 108 -2.26 8.14 9.64
C ILE A 108 -1.51 9.21 8.85
N ARG A 109 -0.23 9.42 9.17
CA ARG A 109 0.63 10.39 8.48
C ARG A 109 0.87 10.01 7.01
N SER A 110 1.11 8.73 6.71
CA SER A 110 1.23 8.27 5.32
C SER A 110 -0.07 8.46 4.54
N GLY A 111 -1.23 8.22 5.16
CA GLY A 111 -2.53 8.47 4.55
C GLY A 111 -2.78 9.95 4.24
N GLU A 112 -2.35 10.86 5.10
CA GLU A 112 -2.38 12.31 4.87
C GLU A 112 -1.41 12.69 3.75
N GLY A 113 -0.17 12.18 3.79
CA GLY A 113 0.82 12.40 2.74
C GLY A 113 0.35 11.94 1.35
N ILE A 114 -0.31 10.79 1.26
CA ILE A 114 -0.90 10.27 0.01
C ILE A 114 -2.02 11.20 -0.50
N LYS A 115 -2.92 11.65 0.37
CA LYS A 115 -4.00 12.59 -0.02
C LYS A 115 -3.43 13.91 -0.52
N ASP A 116 -2.45 14.45 0.18
CA ASP A 116 -1.77 15.68 -0.20
C ASP A 116 -0.99 15.52 -1.51
N ALA A 117 -0.25 14.44 -1.67
CA ALA A 117 0.47 14.12 -2.89
C ALA A 117 -0.48 13.95 -4.09
N THR A 118 -1.60 13.27 -3.88
CA THR A 118 -2.62 13.06 -4.93
C THR A 118 -3.25 14.40 -5.34
N SER A 119 -3.59 15.25 -4.38
CA SER A 119 -4.20 16.56 -4.69
C SER A 119 -3.23 17.49 -5.43
N VAL A 120 -1.95 17.51 -5.05
CA VAL A 120 -0.90 18.27 -5.76
C VAL A 120 -0.70 17.72 -7.18
N THR A 121 -0.66 16.41 -7.35
CA THR A 121 -0.52 15.79 -8.66
C THR A 121 -1.70 16.09 -9.57
N LEU A 122 -2.94 15.95 -9.09
CA LEU A 122 -4.13 16.26 -9.86
C LEU A 122 -4.18 17.74 -10.26
N LEU A 123 -3.89 18.64 -9.33
CA LEU A 123 -3.86 20.08 -9.63
C LEU A 123 -2.80 20.41 -10.68
N SER A 124 -1.59 19.86 -10.57
CA SER A 124 -0.52 20.08 -11.55
C SER A 124 -0.84 19.51 -12.92
N LEU A 125 -1.54 18.37 -13.01
CA LEU A 125 -2.02 17.82 -14.27
C LEU A 125 -3.06 18.73 -14.94
N VAL A 126 -4.03 19.22 -14.18
CA VAL A 126 -5.07 20.12 -14.71
C VAL A 126 -4.47 21.44 -15.20
N LEU A 127 -3.60 22.07 -14.40
CA LEU A 127 -2.94 23.33 -14.75
C LEU A 127 -1.97 23.15 -15.93
N GLY A 128 -1.23 22.05 -15.94
CA GLY A 128 -0.33 21.71 -17.03
C GLY A 128 -1.05 21.48 -18.35
N ALA A 129 -2.17 20.75 -18.32
CA ALA A 129 -3.01 20.53 -19.50
C ALA A 129 -3.63 21.84 -20.00
N ALA A 130 -4.08 22.72 -19.11
CA ALA A 130 -4.59 24.05 -19.47
C ALA A 130 -3.51 24.93 -20.13
N ALA A 131 -2.28 24.90 -19.61
CA ALA A 131 -1.15 25.63 -20.18
C ALA A 131 -0.80 25.12 -21.59
N ILE A 132 -0.80 23.80 -21.81
CA ILE A 132 -0.58 23.19 -23.13
C ILE A 132 -1.70 23.62 -24.10
N ALA A 133 -2.95 23.57 -23.68
CA ALA A 133 -4.10 23.98 -24.50
C ALA A 133 -4.04 25.47 -24.88
N ALA A 134 -3.45 26.31 -24.03
CA ALA A 134 -3.19 27.73 -24.30
C ALA A 134 -1.95 27.99 -25.19
N GLY A 135 -1.28 26.93 -25.70
CA GLY A 135 -0.12 27.02 -26.57
C GLY A 135 1.24 27.03 -25.85
N GLY A 136 1.25 26.88 -24.52
CA GLY A 136 2.46 26.88 -23.70
C GLY A 136 2.95 25.44 -23.39
N ALA A 137 3.31 24.64 -24.39
CA ALA A 137 3.67 23.23 -24.19
C ALA A 137 4.82 23.02 -23.18
N GLU A 138 5.88 23.83 -23.26
CA GLU A 138 7.01 23.76 -22.32
C GLU A 138 6.60 24.13 -20.89
N ALA A 139 5.81 25.19 -20.74
CA ALA A 139 5.29 25.61 -19.44
C ALA A 139 4.37 24.55 -18.84
N GLY A 140 3.49 23.92 -19.65
CA GLY A 140 2.61 22.87 -19.21
C GLY A 140 3.35 21.61 -18.73
N MET A 141 4.36 21.17 -19.45
CA MET A 141 5.22 20.06 -19.04
C MET A 141 6.02 20.38 -17.77
N GLY A 142 6.51 21.64 -17.64
CA GLY A 142 7.21 22.10 -16.45
C GLY A 142 6.31 22.06 -15.21
N ILE A 143 5.07 22.52 -15.31
CA ILE A 143 4.09 22.48 -14.20
C ILE A 143 3.81 21.04 -13.76
N MET A 144 3.61 20.11 -14.71
CA MET A 144 3.38 18.68 -14.40
C MET A 144 4.59 18.06 -13.69
N GLY A 145 5.81 18.36 -14.17
CA GLY A 145 7.05 17.83 -13.58
C GLY A 145 7.27 18.34 -12.15
N LEU A 146 7.08 19.64 -11.92
CA LEU A 146 7.20 20.23 -10.58
C LEU A 146 6.13 19.68 -9.62
N GLY A 147 4.91 19.45 -10.09
CA GLY A 147 3.86 18.83 -9.29
C GLY A 147 4.20 17.42 -8.84
N GLN A 148 4.76 16.58 -9.72
CA GLN A 148 5.22 15.24 -9.35
C GLN A 148 6.37 15.28 -8.34
N GLN A 149 7.33 16.17 -8.52
CA GLN A 149 8.44 16.33 -7.59
C GLN A 149 7.96 16.80 -6.21
N ALA A 150 7.05 17.77 -6.17
CA ALA A 150 6.44 18.25 -4.93
C ALA A 150 5.59 17.17 -4.24
N ALA A 151 4.92 16.30 -4.99
CA ALA A 151 4.18 15.18 -4.44
C ALA A 151 5.12 14.15 -3.78
N MET A 152 6.23 13.82 -4.43
CA MET A 152 7.21 12.85 -3.90
C MET A 152 7.96 13.34 -2.66
N SER A 153 8.09 14.64 -2.46
CA SER A 153 8.76 15.22 -1.27
C SER A 153 7.91 15.17 0.00
N ARG A 154 6.69 14.63 -0.05
CA ARG A 154 5.75 14.52 1.08
C ARG A 154 5.73 13.14 1.74
N PHE A 155 6.53 12.22 1.23
CA PHE A 155 6.84 10.91 1.82
C PHE A 155 8.22 10.95 2.46
#